data_35057329ec15a1339c52acc3b21ab6aa
#
_entry.id   35057329ec15a1339c52acc3b21ab6aa
#
_cell.length_a   1.000
_cell.length_b   1.000
_cell.length_c   1.000
_cell.angle_alpha   90.00
_cell.angle_beta   90.00
_cell.angle_gamma   90.00
#
_symmetry.space_group_name_H-M   'P 1'
#
loop_
_entity.id
_entity.type
_entity.pdbx_description
1 polymer ?
#
loop_
_entity_poly.entity_id
_entity_poly.type
_entity_poly.pdbx_seq_one_letter_code
_entity_poly.pdbx_strand_id
1 'polypeptide(L)'
;MKALVTGGAGFIGSNLVKRLLADGHDVVVLDNLMSGYKSNLDPFPDVRFIQGDTRDETAAADAMQGVEVVFHLAASVGNKRSIDHPLIDAEINVMGTIKVLEAARKAGVKKIVASSSAGIFGELKTLPIKEDHPIDPDTPYGSTKLC
;
A
#
# COMPACT_ATOMS: atom_id res chain seq x y z
N MET A 1 -7.55 17.06 6.69
CA MET A 1 -7.96 16.18 5.60
C MET A 1 -8.23 14.79 6.14
N LYS A 2 -9.04 14.00 5.42
CA LYS A 2 -9.23 12.57 5.74
C LYS A 2 -8.36 11.72 4.81
N ALA A 3 -7.50 10.88 5.40
CA ALA A 3 -6.54 10.06 4.68
C ALA A 3 -6.86 8.57 4.87
N LEU A 4 -6.71 7.76 3.81
CA LEU A 4 -6.69 6.31 3.90
C LEU A 4 -5.25 5.82 3.78
N VAL A 5 -4.85 4.92 4.68
CA VAL A 5 -3.58 4.18 4.60
C VAL A 5 -3.90 2.71 4.40
N THR A 6 -3.68 2.17 3.20
CA THR A 6 -3.73 0.72 2.99
C THR A 6 -2.40 0.10 3.44
N GLY A 7 -2.44 -1.06 4.09
CA GLY A 7 -1.25 -1.62 4.74
C GLY A 7 -0.83 -0.84 5.99
N GLY A 8 -1.80 -0.14 6.62
CA GLY A 8 -1.53 0.74 7.76
C GLY A 8 -1.16 0.03 9.07
N ALA A 9 -1.40 -1.28 9.17
CA ALA A 9 -0.96 -2.10 10.30
C ALA A 9 0.48 -2.65 10.12
N GLY A 10 1.10 -2.40 8.95
CA GLY A 10 2.50 -2.74 8.68
C GLY A 10 3.49 -1.75 9.31
N PHE A 11 4.80 -2.03 9.17
CA PHE A 11 5.85 -1.19 9.75
C PHE A 11 5.84 0.25 9.20
N ILE A 12 5.85 0.43 7.88
CA ILE A 12 5.83 1.77 7.27
C ILE A 12 4.48 2.42 7.52
N GLY A 13 3.39 1.67 7.31
CA GLY A 13 2.03 2.17 7.41
C GLY A 13 1.69 2.72 8.79
N SER A 14 2.03 2.01 9.87
CA SER A 14 1.75 2.46 11.24
C SER A 14 2.54 3.72 11.62
N ASN A 15 3.77 3.86 11.13
CA ASN A 15 4.55 5.08 11.33
C ASN A 15 3.97 6.27 10.54
N LEU A 16 3.44 6.02 9.33
CA LEU A 16 2.72 7.05 8.58
C LEU A 16 1.42 7.45 9.27
N VAL A 17 0.64 6.47 9.77
CA VAL A 17 -0.57 6.72 10.57
C VAL A 17 -0.25 7.63 11.76
N LYS A 18 0.80 7.29 12.54
CA LYS A 18 1.27 8.12 13.65
C LYS A 18 1.54 9.56 13.23
N ARG A 19 2.24 9.74 12.10
CA ARG A 19 2.60 11.07 11.59
C ARG A 19 1.37 11.86 11.15
N LEU A 20 0.46 11.25 10.40
CA LEU A 20 -0.77 11.90 9.92
C LEU A 20 -1.66 12.37 11.09
N LEU A 21 -1.80 11.54 12.13
CA LEU A 21 -2.54 11.91 13.34
C LEU A 21 -1.88 13.07 14.08
N ALA A 22 -0.55 13.06 14.21
CA ALA A 22 0.20 14.14 14.83
C ALA A 22 0.06 15.47 14.10
N ASP A 23 -0.14 15.41 12.77
CA ASP A 23 -0.39 16.58 11.92
C ASP A 23 -1.88 16.99 11.90
N GLY A 24 -2.74 16.38 12.74
CA GLY A 24 -4.16 16.73 12.90
C GLY A 24 -5.06 16.21 11.76
N HIS A 25 -4.71 15.10 11.14
CA HIS A 25 -5.51 14.49 10.06
C HIS A 25 -6.37 13.33 10.59
N ASP A 26 -7.55 13.13 9.99
CA ASP A 26 -8.37 11.95 10.21
C ASP A 26 -7.80 10.79 9.41
N VAL A 27 -7.63 9.62 10.03
CA VAL A 27 -7.01 8.47 9.38
C VAL A 27 -7.92 7.25 9.40
N VAL A 28 -8.08 6.65 8.23
CA VAL A 28 -8.66 5.32 8.03
C VAL A 28 -7.54 4.36 7.66
N VAL A 29 -7.56 3.16 8.21
CA VAL A 29 -6.63 2.09 7.87
C VAL A 29 -7.39 0.92 7.26
N LEU A 30 -6.95 0.42 6.12
CA LEU A 30 -7.37 -0.85 5.51
C LEU A 30 -6.18 -1.81 5.50
N ASP A 31 -6.30 -2.93 6.21
CA ASP A 31 -5.24 -3.93 6.30
C ASP A 31 -5.85 -5.33 6.51
N ASN A 32 -5.36 -6.34 5.84
CA ASN A 32 -5.81 -7.73 6.00
C ASN A 32 -5.04 -8.50 7.07
N LEU A 33 -4.05 -7.87 7.71
CA LEU A 33 -3.17 -8.43 8.74
C LEU A 33 -2.32 -9.64 8.26
N MET A 34 -2.10 -9.78 6.95
CA MET A 34 -1.29 -10.87 6.42
C MET A 34 0.19 -10.76 6.83
N SER A 35 0.70 -9.54 6.96
CA SER A 35 2.07 -9.24 7.40
C SER A 35 2.15 -8.10 8.43
N GLY A 36 1.07 -7.37 8.61
CA GLY A 36 0.91 -6.35 9.63
C GLY A 36 0.35 -6.92 10.93
N TYR A 37 0.48 -6.16 12.01
CA TYR A 37 -0.05 -6.51 13.33
C TYR A 37 -1.00 -5.42 13.80
N LYS A 38 -2.23 -5.80 14.20
CA LYS A 38 -3.20 -4.84 14.73
C LYS A 38 -2.64 -4.05 15.92
N SER A 39 -1.78 -4.68 16.73
CA SER A 39 -1.11 -4.04 17.87
C SER A 39 -0.25 -2.83 17.51
N ASN A 40 0.19 -2.70 16.24
CA ASN A 40 0.88 -1.49 15.78
C ASN A 40 -0.03 -0.24 15.78
N LEU A 41 -1.35 -0.44 15.86
CA LEU A 41 -2.35 0.62 15.91
C LEU A 41 -2.91 0.86 17.32
N ASP A 42 -2.56 0.06 18.32
CA ASP A 42 -3.04 0.20 19.72
C ASP A 42 -2.78 1.59 20.32
N PRO A 43 -1.66 2.30 19.97
CA PRO A 43 -1.45 3.67 20.44
C PRO A 43 -2.42 4.70 19.83
N PHE A 44 -3.24 4.32 18.87
CA PHE A 44 -4.10 5.23 18.09
C PHE A 44 -5.57 4.75 18.11
N PRO A 45 -6.26 4.83 19.28
CA PRO A 45 -7.60 4.27 19.45
C PRO A 45 -8.67 4.92 18.57
N ASP A 46 -8.45 6.16 18.12
CA ASP A 46 -9.39 6.93 17.29
C ASP A 46 -9.24 6.61 15.78
N VAL A 47 -8.27 5.78 15.41
CA VAL A 47 -8.12 5.35 14.00
C VAL A 47 -9.25 4.43 13.61
N ARG A 48 -9.98 4.77 12.55
CA ARG A 48 -10.93 3.85 11.95
C ARG A 48 -10.16 2.71 11.26
N PHE A 49 -10.13 1.54 11.89
CA PHE A 49 -9.51 0.35 11.34
C PHE A 49 -10.56 -0.55 10.66
N ILE A 50 -10.29 -0.90 9.41
CA ILE A 50 -11.07 -1.85 8.61
C ILE A 50 -10.16 -3.05 8.33
N GLN A 51 -10.50 -4.20 8.89
CA GLN A 51 -9.82 -5.44 8.54
C GLN A 51 -10.38 -5.95 7.22
N GLY A 52 -9.62 -5.83 6.16
CA GLY A 52 -10.05 -6.22 4.82
C GLY A 52 -8.90 -6.24 3.83
N ASP A 53 -9.12 -6.92 2.73
CA ASP A 53 -8.16 -7.04 1.63
C ASP A 53 -8.41 -5.95 0.58
N THR A 54 -7.36 -5.40 0.01
CA THR A 54 -7.46 -4.41 -1.08
C THR A 54 -8.13 -4.97 -2.34
N ARG A 55 -8.17 -6.30 -2.47
CA ARG A 55 -8.88 -7.01 -3.55
C ARG A 55 -10.39 -7.11 -3.31
N ASP A 56 -10.87 -6.84 -2.10
CA ASP A 56 -12.29 -6.80 -1.76
C ASP A 56 -12.85 -5.40 -2.07
N GLU A 57 -13.74 -5.35 -3.07
CA GLU A 57 -14.35 -4.10 -3.52
C GLU A 57 -15.23 -3.45 -2.45
N THR A 58 -15.88 -4.25 -1.61
CA THR A 58 -16.72 -3.75 -0.53
C THR A 58 -15.88 -3.10 0.56
N ALA A 59 -14.82 -3.78 1.00
CA ALA A 59 -13.89 -3.24 1.98
C ALA A 59 -13.19 -1.98 1.46
N ALA A 60 -12.76 -1.97 0.19
CA ALA A 60 -12.15 -0.82 -0.43
C ALA A 60 -13.12 0.37 -0.53
N ALA A 61 -14.37 0.14 -0.94
CA ALA A 61 -15.40 1.17 -1.03
C ALA A 61 -15.75 1.76 0.36
N ASP A 62 -15.87 0.91 1.38
CA ASP A 62 -16.12 1.36 2.76
C ASP A 62 -14.96 2.21 3.30
N ALA A 63 -13.71 1.79 3.03
CA ALA A 63 -12.52 2.52 3.44
C ALA A 63 -12.39 3.91 2.77
N MET A 64 -12.92 4.07 1.56
CA MET A 64 -12.84 5.32 0.79
C MET A 64 -13.85 6.40 1.20
N GLN A 65 -14.79 6.13 2.11
CA GLN A 65 -15.85 7.07 2.45
C GLN A 65 -15.31 8.40 3.02
N GLY A 66 -15.48 9.49 2.26
CA GLY A 66 -15.03 10.84 2.61
C GLY A 66 -13.52 11.04 2.59
N VAL A 67 -12.76 10.09 2.05
CA VAL A 67 -11.30 10.17 1.92
C VAL A 67 -10.91 11.17 0.84
N GLU A 68 -9.93 12.01 1.15
CA GLU A 68 -9.35 12.99 0.21
C GLU A 68 -8.03 12.50 -0.39
N VAL A 69 -7.22 11.77 0.40
CA VAL A 69 -5.90 11.28 0.00
C VAL A 69 -5.75 9.81 0.38
N VAL A 70 -5.22 9.01 -0.52
CA VAL A 70 -4.88 7.60 -0.28
C VAL A 70 -3.37 7.43 -0.27
N PHE A 71 -2.84 6.80 0.78
CA PHE A 71 -1.49 6.26 0.83
C PHE A 71 -1.57 4.75 0.65
N HIS A 72 -1.21 4.29 -0.54
CA HIS A 72 -1.30 2.87 -0.89
C HIS A 72 0.03 2.17 -0.62
N LEU A 73 0.12 1.52 0.56
CA LEU A 73 1.31 0.79 1.02
C LEU A 73 1.07 -0.74 1.09
N ALA A 74 -0.19 -1.18 0.99
CA ALA A 74 -0.52 -2.60 0.98
C ALA A 74 0.14 -3.28 -0.22
N ALA A 75 0.87 -4.36 0.04
CA ALA A 75 1.53 -5.15 -0.98
C ALA A 75 1.86 -6.55 -0.46
N SER A 76 1.97 -7.52 -1.36
CA SER A 76 2.73 -8.75 -1.12
C SER A 76 4.21 -8.39 -1.21
N VAL A 77 4.97 -8.55 -0.14
CA VAL A 77 6.36 -8.10 -0.05
C VAL A 77 7.31 -9.28 -0.02
N GLY A 78 8.41 -9.15 -0.77
CA GLY A 78 9.55 -10.07 -0.72
C GLY A 78 9.78 -10.85 -2.02
N ASN A 79 11.03 -10.79 -2.51
CA ASN A 79 11.44 -11.44 -3.75
C ASN A 79 11.19 -12.95 -3.70
N LYS A 80 11.66 -13.64 -2.63
CA LYS A 80 11.47 -15.09 -2.51
C LYS A 80 10.00 -15.50 -2.57
N ARG A 81 9.13 -14.80 -1.85
CA ARG A 81 7.69 -15.09 -1.86
C ARG A 81 7.09 -14.92 -3.25
N SER A 82 7.48 -13.87 -3.97
CA SER A 82 6.99 -13.62 -5.32
C SER A 82 7.46 -14.68 -6.32
N ILE A 83 8.66 -15.23 -6.14
CA ILE A 83 9.19 -16.33 -6.97
C ILE A 83 8.42 -17.62 -6.68
N ASP A 84 8.18 -17.92 -5.40
CA ASP A 84 7.44 -19.13 -4.99
C ASP A 84 5.94 -19.07 -5.38
N HIS A 85 5.35 -17.86 -5.37
CA HIS A 85 3.90 -17.64 -5.58
C HIS A 85 3.61 -16.42 -6.48
N PRO A 86 4.05 -16.40 -7.75
CA PRO A 86 4.00 -15.22 -8.61
C PRO A 86 2.57 -14.75 -8.93
N LEU A 87 1.61 -15.67 -9.04
CA LEU A 87 0.22 -15.32 -9.30
C LEU A 87 -0.42 -14.60 -8.11
N ILE A 88 -0.15 -15.07 -6.89
CA ILE A 88 -0.65 -14.42 -5.67
C ILE A 88 -0.04 -13.03 -5.53
N ASP A 89 1.24 -12.89 -5.85
CA ASP A 89 1.92 -11.59 -5.86
C ASP A 89 1.25 -10.61 -6.83
N ALA A 90 0.99 -11.05 -8.07
CA ALA A 90 0.32 -10.25 -9.08
C ALA A 90 -1.13 -9.89 -8.68
N GLU A 91 -1.88 -10.83 -8.11
CA GLU A 91 -3.24 -10.57 -7.63
C GLU A 91 -3.26 -9.47 -6.55
N ILE A 92 -2.31 -9.49 -5.62
CA ILE A 92 -2.26 -8.51 -4.53
C ILE A 92 -1.72 -7.18 -5.05
N ASN A 93 -0.56 -7.19 -5.73
CA ASN A 93 0.15 -5.96 -6.07
C ASN A 93 -0.45 -5.25 -7.30
N VAL A 94 -0.90 -5.99 -8.30
CA VAL A 94 -1.46 -5.40 -9.53
C VAL A 94 -2.97 -5.27 -9.42
N MET A 95 -3.69 -6.40 -9.26
CA MET A 95 -5.15 -6.36 -9.22
C MET A 95 -5.69 -5.62 -8.00
N GLY A 96 -5.06 -5.79 -6.83
CA GLY A 96 -5.39 -5.04 -5.62
C GLY A 96 -5.21 -3.53 -5.81
N THR A 97 -4.10 -3.10 -6.43
CA THR A 97 -3.86 -1.70 -6.76
C THR A 97 -4.91 -1.14 -7.70
N ILE A 98 -5.26 -1.86 -8.78
CA ILE A 98 -6.30 -1.44 -9.73
C ILE A 98 -7.65 -1.25 -9.01
N LYS A 99 -8.02 -2.17 -8.12
CA LYS A 99 -9.26 -2.07 -7.33
C LYS A 99 -9.25 -0.86 -6.38
N VAL A 100 -8.12 -0.58 -5.74
CA VAL A 100 -7.95 0.63 -4.91
C VAL A 100 -8.09 1.90 -5.77
N LEU A 101 -7.49 1.95 -6.95
CA LEU A 101 -7.59 3.08 -7.88
C LEU A 101 -9.05 3.29 -8.34
N GLU A 102 -9.77 2.21 -8.68
CA GLU A 102 -11.18 2.28 -9.07
C GLU A 102 -12.08 2.75 -7.92
N ALA A 103 -11.86 2.23 -6.71
CA ALA A 103 -12.61 2.69 -5.53
C ALA A 103 -12.34 4.17 -5.24
N ALA A 104 -11.10 4.61 -5.33
CA ALA A 104 -10.70 6.00 -5.14
C ALA A 104 -11.33 6.93 -6.20
N ARG A 105 -11.33 6.51 -7.48
CA ARG A 105 -11.98 7.25 -8.57
C ARG A 105 -13.49 7.41 -8.32
N LYS A 106 -14.18 6.33 -7.94
CA LYS A 106 -15.62 6.35 -7.63
C LYS A 106 -15.94 7.25 -6.43
N ALA A 107 -15.05 7.29 -5.43
CA ALA A 107 -15.22 8.10 -4.23
C ALA A 107 -14.81 9.58 -4.41
N GLY A 108 -14.24 9.96 -5.55
CA GLY A 108 -13.77 11.33 -5.81
C GLY A 108 -12.50 11.71 -5.03
N VAL A 109 -11.65 10.74 -4.70
CA VAL A 109 -10.36 10.97 -4.03
C VAL A 109 -9.49 11.91 -4.86
N LYS A 110 -8.88 12.90 -4.20
CA LYS A 110 -8.12 13.96 -4.88
C LYS A 110 -6.70 13.53 -5.25
N LYS A 111 -6.08 12.65 -4.44
CA LYS A 111 -4.69 12.25 -4.62
C LYS A 111 -4.44 10.84 -4.11
N ILE A 112 -3.60 10.11 -4.85
CA ILE A 112 -3.08 8.81 -4.42
C ILE A 112 -1.55 8.89 -4.42
N VAL A 113 -0.95 8.39 -3.35
CA VAL A 113 0.49 8.20 -3.21
C VAL A 113 0.71 6.70 -3.05
N ALA A 114 1.30 6.07 -4.06
CA ALA A 114 1.59 4.65 -4.04
C ALA A 114 3.10 4.41 -3.80
N SER A 115 3.41 3.41 -2.98
CA SER A 115 4.78 3.00 -2.75
C SER A 115 5.24 2.08 -3.88
N SER A 116 6.26 2.47 -4.64
CA SER A 116 7.03 1.58 -5.50
C SER A 116 8.11 0.84 -4.69
N SER A 117 9.13 0.32 -5.33
CA SER A 117 10.20 -0.45 -4.68
C SER A 117 11.52 -0.30 -5.44
N ALA A 118 12.64 -0.39 -4.73
CA ALA A 118 13.94 -0.53 -5.38
C ALA A 118 14.08 -1.83 -6.20
N GLY A 119 13.21 -2.82 -5.96
CA GLY A 119 13.15 -4.05 -6.77
C GLY A 119 12.83 -3.83 -8.26
N ILE A 120 12.31 -2.65 -8.64
CA ILE A 120 12.08 -2.32 -10.05
C ILE A 120 13.38 -2.15 -10.85
N PHE A 121 14.49 -1.89 -10.18
CA PHE A 121 15.78 -1.64 -10.82
C PHE A 121 16.57 -2.92 -11.11
N GLY A 122 16.18 -4.07 -10.50
CA GLY A 122 16.89 -5.33 -10.65
C GLY A 122 18.35 -5.25 -10.21
N GLU A 123 19.29 -5.71 -11.05
CA GLU A 123 20.71 -5.59 -10.79
C GLU A 123 21.19 -4.14 -10.88
N LEU A 124 21.74 -3.62 -9.78
CA LEU A 124 22.14 -2.22 -9.68
C LEU A 124 23.41 -1.93 -10.50
N LYS A 125 23.30 -0.99 -11.45
CA LYS A 125 24.41 -0.59 -12.31
C LYS A 125 25.27 0.53 -11.69
N THR A 126 24.64 1.41 -10.89
CA THR A 126 25.30 2.54 -10.23
C THR A 126 24.76 2.75 -8.83
N LEU A 127 25.62 3.21 -7.91
CA LEU A 127 25.30 3.58 -6.53
C LEU A 127 25.79 5.00 -6.25
N PRO A 128 25.03 5.82 -5.49
CA PRO A 128 23.65 5.55 -5.04
C PRO A 128 22.65 5.49 -6.20
N ILE A 129 21.54 4.75 -6.01
CA ILE A 129 20.46 4.68 -7.01
C ILE A 129 19.85 6.08 -7.17
N LYS A 130 19.71 6.52 -8.43
CA LYS A 130 19.04 7.77 -8.80
C LYS A 130 17.74 7.48 -9.52
N GLU A 131 16.90 8.51 -9.69
CA GLU A 131 15.59 8.37 -10.35
C GLU A 131 15.69 7.98 -11.84
N ASP A 132 16.81 8.28 -12.48
CA ASP A 132 17.12 7.94 -13.89
C ASP A 132 17.84 6.58 -14.05
N HIS A 133 17.98 5.81 -12.96
CA HIS A 133 18.56 4.46 -13.02
C HIS A 133 17.74 3.56 -13.95
N PRO A 134 18.38 2.74 -14.80
CA PRO A 134 17.66 1.79 -15.66
C PRO A 134 16.70 0.89 -14.88
N ILE A 135 15.50 0.69 -15.40
CA ILE A 135 14.47 -0.17 -14.84
C ILE A 135 14.60 -1.54 -15.52
N ASP A 136 14.92 -2.57 -14.74
CA ASP A 136 15.14 -3.92 -15.25
C ASP A 136 14.83 -4.96 -14.15
N PRO A 137 13.53 -5.10 -13.75
CA PRO A 137 13.15 -5.99 -12.66
C PRO A 137 13.45 -7.45 -12.98
N ASP A 138 14.13 -8.13 -12.08
CA ASP A 138 14.58 -9.52 -12.18
C ASP A 138 13.72 -10.51 -11.36
N THR A 139 12.68 -10.00 -10.70
CA THR A 139 11.76 -10.79 -9.88
C THR A 139 10.30 -10.46 -10.19
N PRO A 140 9.35 -11.38 -9.95
CA PRO A 140 7.92 -11.08 -10.04
C PRO A 140 7.53 -9.88 -9.17
N TYR A 141 8.06 -9.79 -7.94
CA TYR A 141 7.82 -8.63 -7.06
C TYR A 141 8.26 -7.32 -7.68
N GLY A 142 9.49 -7.26 -8.23
CA GLY A 142 9.96 -6.07 -8.94
C GLY A 142 9.06 -5.68 -10.09
N SER A 143 8.63 -6.66 -10.90
CA SER A 143 7.71 -6.46 -12.03
C SER A 143 6.33 -5.95 -11.58
N THR A 144 5.75 -6.54 -10.54
CA THR A 144 4.42 -6.14 -10.03
C THR A 144 4.43 -4.78 -9.31
N LYS A 145 5.59 -4.34 -8.79
CA LYS A 145 5.77 -3.00 -8.20
C LYS A 145 6.09 -1.92 -9.23
N LEU A 146 6.44 -2.32 -10.45
CA LEU A 146 6.61 -1.43 -11.59
C LEU A 146 5.27 -1.12 -12.27
N CYS A 147 4.32 -2.09 -12.29
CA CYS A 147 2.98 -1.89 -12.85
C CYS A 147 2.21 -0.80 -12.10
#